data_77639069e186e8ec02864cb1417a1a59
#
_entry.id   77639069e186e8ec02864cb1417a1a59
#
_cell.length_a   1.000
_cell.length_b   1.000
_cell.length_c   1.000
_cell.angle_alpha   90.00
_cell.angle_beta   90.00
_cell.angle_gamma   90.00
#
_symmetry.space_group_name_H-M   'P 1'
#
loop_
_entity.id
_entity.type
_entity.pdbx_description
1 polymer ?
#
loop_
_entity_poly.entity_id
_entity_poly.type
_entity_poly.pdbx_seq_one_letter_code
_entity_poly.pdbx_strand_id
1 'polypeptide(L)'
;MSKHTKSKYDPIKKLKVIFSGLHFAVSDFSVAYKLVLSVPVLILSFIVQKWVDVTLILLATGMMLVSELFNSAIEILCDFVQPSEDMRIGIIKDIAASAAGISIFVWAATLILELNHLWHLYKHNSWCYYVVEHVGSHGVFVVFF
;
A
#
# COMPACT_ATOMS: atom_id res chain seq x y z
N MET A 1 47.28 10.78 4.91
CA MET A 1 46.54 10.01 3.85
C MET A 1 45.80 8.89 4.53
N SER A 2 44.51 9.08 4.79
CA SER A 2 43.65 8.05 5.39
C SER A 2 43.27 7.01 4.33
N LYS A 3 43.66 5.73 4.54
CA LYS A 3 43.24 4.62 3.68
C LYS A 3 41.75 4.42 3.86
N HIS A 4 40.94 4.83 2.89
CA HIS A 4 39.56 4.39 2.74
C HIS A 4 39.55 2.87 2.52
N THR A 5 39.40 2.13 3.60
CA THR A 5 39.10 0.70 3.55
C THR A 5 37.73 0.54 2.86
N LYS A 6 37.71 0.12 1.60
CA LYS A 6 36.45 -0.28 0.91
C LYS A 6 35.80 -1.37 1.75
N SER A 7 34.71 -1.04 2.40
CA SER A 7 33.89 -2.00 3.12
C SER A 7 33.49 -3.13 2.15
N LYS A 8 33.88 -4.36 2.52
CA LYS A 8 33.56 -5.55 1.72
C LYS A 8 32.02 -5.65 1.60
N TYR A 9 31.56 -5.79 0.37
CA TYR A 9 30.12 -5.93 0.07
C TYR A 9 29.56 -7.14 0.81
N ASP A 10 28.70 -6.91 1.81
CA ASP A 10 28.05 -7.95 2.59
C ASP A 10 26.53 -7.86 2.38
N PRO A 11 25.93 -8.78 1.57
CA PRO A 11 24.50 -8.76 1.25
C PRO A 11 23.63 -9.00 2.48
N ILE A 12 24.11 -9.79 3.46
CA ILE A 12 23.36 -10.07 4.70
C ILE A 12 23.23 -8.82 5.56
N LYS A 13 24.32 -8.03 5.64
CA LYS A 13 24.30 -6.75 6.32
C LYS A 13 23.29 -5.78 5.71
N LYS A 14 23.20 -5.74 4.37
CA LYS A 14 22.23 -4.90 3.67
C LYS A 14 20.79 -5.33 3.95
N LEU A 15 20.49 -6.63 3.89
CA LEU A 15 19.17 -7.14 4.24
C LEU A 15 18.78 -6.76 5.68
N LYS A 16 19.70 -6.91 6.64
CA LYS A 16 19.45 -6.53 8.04
C LYS A 16 19.12 -5.02 8.18
N VAL A 17 19.79 -4.15 7.43
CA VAL A 17 19.50 -2.70 7.42
C VAL A 17 18.12 -2.43 6.81
N ILE A 18 17.76 -3.10 5.71
CA ILE A 18 16.44 -2.97 5.09
C ILE A 18 15.33 -3.38 6.07
N PHE A 19 15.47 -4.54 6.72
CA PHE A 19 14.49 -4.99 7.72
C PHE A 19 14.41 -4.08 8.94
N SER A 20 15.52 -3.50 9.38
CA SER A 20 15.53 -2.53 10.46
C SER A 20 14.79 -1.25 10.10
N GLY A 21 15.00 -0.72 8.90
CA GLY A 21 14.28 0.45 8.40
C GLY A 21 12.78 0.19 8.22
N LEU A 22 12.42 -0.97 7.67
CA LEU A 22 11.02 -1.37 7.51
C LEU A 22 10.34 -1.57 8.87
N HIS A 23 11.02 -2.18 9.83
CA HIS A 23 10.50 -2.33 11.19
C HIS A 23 10.23 -0.98 11.85
N PHE A 24 11.13 0.00 11.65
CA PHE A 24 10.93 1.36 12.14
C PHE A 24 9.68 2.00 11.54
N ALA A 25 9.50 1.89 10.22
CA ALA A 25 8.33 2.42 9.54
C ALA A 25 7.01 1.78 9.99
N VAL A 26 6.98 0.44 10.11
CA VAL A 26 5.77 -0.29 10.53
C VAL A 26 5.44 -0.05 12.01
N SER A 27 6.41 0.38 12.82
CA SER A 27 6.18 0.78 14.22
C SER A 27 5.44 2.11 14.34
N ASP A 28 5.40 2.90 13.28
CA ASP A 28 4.56 4.10 13.21
C ASP A 28 3.10 3.69 13.00
N PHE A 29 2.23 4.16 13.89
CA PHE A 29 0.79 3.88 13.81
C PHE A 29 0.18 4.36 12.48
N SER A 30 0.68 5.47 11.93
CA SER A 30 0.25 6.02 10.65
C SER A 30 0.47 5.05 9.48
N VAL A 31 1.55 4.28 9.49
CA VAL A 31 1.87 3.28 8.47
C VAL A 31 1.18 1.95 8.77
N ALA A 32 1.16 1.53 10.03
CA ALA A 32 0.64 0.24 10.44
C ALA A 32 -0.84 0.04 10.05
N TYR A 33 -1.72 1.00 10.33
CA TYR A 33 -3.14 0.84 10.01
C TYR A 33 -3.41 0.76 8.49
N LYS A 34 -2.61 1.47 7.67
CA LYS A 34 -2.72 1.42 6.20
C LYS A 34 -2.36 0.03 5.67
N LEU A 35 -1.33 -0.60 6.24
CA LEU A 35 -0.98 -1.99 5.92
C LEU A 35 -2.08 -2.95 6.33
N VAL A 36 -2.61 -2.81 7.54
CA VAL A 36 -3.71 -3.66 8.03
C VAL A 36 -4.94 -3.54 7.12
N LEU A 37 -5.27 -2.36 6.61
CA LEU A 37 -6.36 -2.16 5.66
C LEU A 37 -6.09 -2.77 4.28
N SER A 38 -4.84 -2.79 3.82
CA SER A 38 -4.47 -3.36 2.52
C SER A 38 -4.54 -4.88 2.50
N VAL A 39 -4.24 -5.57 3.60
CA VAL A 39 -4.16 -7.03 3.67
C VAL A 39 -5.49 -7.72 3.34
N PRO A 40 -6.65 -7.36 3.91
CA PRO A 40 -7.92 -8.00 3.57
C PRO A 40 -8.30 -7.84 2.10
N VAL A 41 -8.07 -6.66 1.52
CA VAL A 41 -8.37 -6.39 0.11
C VAL A 41 -7.47 -7.22 -0.79
N LEU A 42 -6.17 -7.33 -0.47
CA LEU A 42 -5.22 -8.22 -1.15
C LEU A 42 -5.66 -9.69 -1.13
N ILE A 43 -6.06 -10.19 0.05
CA ILE A 43 -6.50 -11.58 0.21
C ILE A 43 -7.76 -11.83 -0.62
N LEU A 44 -8.74 -10.93 -0.59
CA LEU A 44 -9.96 -11.03 -1.36
C LEU A 44 -9.68 -11.04 -2.87
N SER A 45 -8.87 -10.12 -3.37
CA SER A 45 -8.50 -10.04 -4.79
C SER A 45 -7.73 -11.28 -5.24
N PHE A 46 -6.89 -11.84 -4.36
CA PHE A 46 -6.17 -13.09 -4.62
C PHE A 46 -7.12 -14.30 -4.71
N ILE A 47 -8.11 -14.40 -3.81
CA ILE A 47 -9.11 -15.48 -3.81
C ILE A 47 -9.97 -15.44 -5.09
N VAL A 48 -10.35 -14.23 -5.53
CA VAL A 48 -11.14 -14.04 -6.76
C VAL A 48 -10.29 -14.17 -8.03
N GLN A 49 -8.98 -14.46 -7.89
CA GLN A 49 -8.01 -14.64 -8.99
C GLN A 49 -7.90 -13.42 -9.93
N LYS A 50 -8.08 -12.23 -9.41
CA LYS A 50 -7.92 -10.97 -10.14
C LYS A 50 -6.49 -10.46 -10.04
N TRP A 51 -5.61 -11.02 -10.86
CA TRP A 51 -4.17 -10.72 -10.83
C TRP A 51 -3.82 -9.25 -11.09
N VAL A 52 -4.59 -8.56 -11.93
CA VAL A 52 -4.41 -7.12 -12.20
C VAL A 52 -4.70 -6.33 -10.94
N ASP A 53 -5.80 -6.60 -10.27
CA ASP A 53 -6.24 -5.94 -9.04
C ASP A 53 -5.21 -6.15 -7.91
N VAL A 54 -4.72 -7.38 -7.74
CA VAL A 54 -3.63 -7.70 -6.80
C VAL A 54 -2.38 -6.87 -7.08
N THR A 55 -1.99 -6.74 -8.36
CA THR A 55 -0.81 -5.98 -8.76
C THR A 55 -0.99 -4.49 -8.47
N LEU A 56 -2.16 -3.92 -8.75
CA LEU A 56 -2.47 -2.51 -8.47
C LEU A 56 -2.44 -2.21 -6.97
N ILE A 57 -3.02 -3.08 -6.13
CA ILE A 57 -3.00 -2.92 -4.67
C ILE A 57 -1.57 -2.99 -4.13
N LEU A 58 -0.77 -3.94 -4.62
CA LEU A 58 0.65 -4.07 -4.23
C LEU A 58 1.47 -2.84 -4.62
N LEU A 59 1.27 -2.32 -5.85
CA LEU A 59 1.95 -1.11 -6.31
C LEU A 59 1.55 0.11 -5.49
N ALA A 60 0.26 0.34 -5.30
CA ALA A 60 -0.23 1.48 -4.53
C ALA A 60 0.25 1.43 -3.07
N THR A 61 0.19 0.25 -2.43
CA THR A 61 0.66 0.06 -1.06
C THR A 61 2.18 0.22 -0.97
N GLY A 62 2.94 -0.31 -1.92
CA GLY A 62 4.38 -0.15 -1.98
C GLY A 62 4.81 1.31 -2.17
N MET A 63 4.17 2.04 -3.07
CA MET A 63 4.45 3.47 -3.29
C MET A 63 4.10 4.31 -2.06
N MET A 64 2.99 4.03 -1.39
CA MET A 64 2.62 4.68 -0.14
C MET A 64 3.68 4.44 0.94
N LEU A 65 4.13 3.18 1.13
CA LEU A 65 5.19 2.85 2.09
C LEU A 65 6.51 3.58 1.80
N VAL A 66 6.94 3.60 0.54
CA VAL A 66 8.17 4.29 0.13
C VAL A 66 8.09 5.78 0.44
N SER A 67 6.96 6.43 0.13
CA SER A 67 6.75 7.86 0.41
C SER A 67 6.77 8.16 1.90
N GLU A 68 6.13 7.33 2.73
CA GLU A 68 6.13 7.47 4.20
C GLU A 68 7.54 7.31 4.78
N LEU A 69 8.30 6.32 4.29
CA LEU A 69 9.70 6.13 4.70
C LEU A 69 10.56 7.35 4.38
N PHE A 70 10.41 7.93 3.17
CA PHE A 70 11.14 9.13 2.79
C PHE A 70 10.71 10.34 3.61
N ASN A 71 9.42 10.51 3.87
CA ASN A 71 8.93 11.59 4.73
C ASN A 71 9.55 11.50 6.12
N SER A 72 9.48 10.34 6.77
CA SER A 72 10.08 10.13 8.10
C SER A 72 11.59 10.35 8.11
N ALA A 73 12.30 9.91 7.06
CA ALA A 73 13.74 10.12 6.95
C ALA A 73 14.09 11.60 6.81
N ILE A 74 13.31 12.37 6.04
CA ILE A 74 13.50 13.82 5.85
C ILE A 74 13.20 14.55 7.17
N GLU A 75 12.14 14.20 7.88
CA GLU A 75 11.80 14.78 9.18
C GLU A 75 12.95 14.59 10.18
N ILE A 76 13.44 13.36 10.35
CA ILE A 76 14.57 13.05 11.25
C ILE A 76 15.83 13.83 10.84
N LEU A 77 16.11 13.90 9.54
CA LEU A 77 17.27 14.63 9.02
C LEU A 77 17.17 16.13 9.29
N CYS A 78 15.99 16.72 9.07
CA CYS A 78 15.72 18.13 9.36
C CYS A 78 15.92 18.47 10.84
N ASP A 79 15.39 17.61 11.74
CA ASP A 79 15.52 17.80 13.19
C ASP A 79 16.97 17.62 13.68
N PHE A 80 17.74 16.76 13.02
CA PHE A 80 19.15 16.58 13.32
C PHE A 80 19.99 17.78 12.86
N VAL A 81 19.71 18.35 11.68
CA VAL A 81 20.50 19.46 11.11
C VAL A 81 20.17 20.80 11.80
N GLN A 82 18.91 21.02 12.10
CA GLN A 82 18.41 22.28 12.68
C GLN A 82 17.37 22.01 13.76
N PRO A 83 17.76 21.84 15.01
CA PRO A 83 16.84 21.58 16.12
C PRO A 83 15.96 22.79 16.49
N SER A 84 16.32 24.02 16.06
CA SER A 84 15.52 25.22 16.28
C SER A 84 14.59 25.48 15.08
N GLU A 85 13.48 26.15 15.33
CA GLU A 85 12.54 26.52 14.26
C GLU A 85 13.20 27.41 13.20
N ASP A 86 13.22 26.95 11.94
CA ASP A 86 13.66 27.68 10.77
C ASP A 86 12.61 27.53 9.66
N MET A 87 12.17 28.65 9.10
CA MET A 87 11.13 28.68 8.07
C MET A 87 11.48 27.83 6.83
N ARG A 88 12.76 27.74 6.46
CA ARG A 88 13.23 26.95 5.31
C ARG A 88 13.14 25.46 5.58
N ILE A 89 13.47 25.05 6.81
CA ILE A 89 13.31 23.65 7.24
C ILE A 89 11.83 23.27 7.29
N GLY A 90 10.97 24.17 7.76
CA GLY A 90 9.51 23.97 7.71
C GLY A 90 9.02 23.68 6.29
N ILE A 91 9.44 24.48 5.31
CA ILE A 91 9.06 24.26 3.90
C ILE A 91 9.54 22.89 3.38
N ILE A 92 10.74 22.43 3.75
CA ILE A 92 11.25 21.11 3.35
C ILE A 92 10.37 19.99 3.92
N LYS A 93 10.00 20.06 5.21
CA LYS A 93 9.10 19.11 5.86
C LYS A 93 7.71 19.10 5.20
N ASP A 94 7.15 20.28 4.88
CA ASP A 94 5.85 20.41 4.23
C ASP A 94 5.85 19.78 2.82
N ILE A 95 6.93 19.92 2.06
CA ILE A 95 7.07 19.28 0.75
C ILE A 95 7.11 17.76 0.90
N ALA A 96 7.87 17.23 1.86
CA ALA A 96 7.96 15.81 2.12
C ALA A 96 6.60 15.21 2.56
N ALA A 97 5.93 15.89 3.49
CA ALA A 97 4.59 15.51 3.94
C ALA A 97 3.56 15.57 2.80
N SER A 98 3.65 16.56 1.91
CA SER A 98 2.77 16.67 0.74
C SER A 98 2.96 15.48 -0.23
N ALA A 99 4.20 15.05 -0.46
CA ALA A 99 4.47 13.89 -1.30
C ALA A 99 3.89 12.60 -0.69
N ALA A 100 4.04 12.40 0.63
CA ALA A 100 3.40 11.30 1.36
C ALA A 100 1.87 11.39 1.27
N GLY A 101 1.28 12.57 1.45
CA GLY A 101 -0.15 12.81 1.33
C GLY A 101 -0.73 12.43 -0.04
N ILE A 102 -0.04 12.78 -1.13
CA ILE A 102 -0.43 12.38 -2.49
C ILE A 102 -0.43 10.86 -2.64
N SER A 103 0.62 10.19 -2.16
CA SER A 103 0.72 8.73 -2.26
C SER A 103 -0.35 8.01 -1.44
N ILE A 104 -0.71 8.53 -0.25
CA ILE A 104 -1.81 8.04 0.58
C ILE A 104 -3.13 8.20 -0.16
N PHE A 105 -3.36 9.34 -0.82
CA PHE A 105 -4.58 9.57 -1.60
C PHE A 105 -4.72 8.56 -2.74
N VAL A 106 -3.65 8.31 -3.51
CA VAL A 106 -3.65 7.31 -4.59
C VAL A 106 -3.90 5.91 -4.03
N TRP A 107 -3.25 5.53 -2.93
CA TRP A 107 -3.48 4.25 -2.25
C TRP A 107 -4.93 4.10 -1.80
N ALA A 108 -5.51 5.10 -1.13
CA ALA A 108 -6.89 5.07 -0.66
C ALA A 108 -7.89 4.96 -1.82
N ALA A 109 -7.68 5.73 -2.89
CA ALA A 109 -8.50 5.66 -4.09
C ALA A 109 -8.45 4.26 -4.73
N THR A 110 -7.26 3.65 -4.83
CA THR A 110 -7.10 2.28 -5.33
C THR A 110 -7.90 1.29 -4.49
N LEU A 111 -7.78 1.33 -3.15
CA LEU A 111 -8.53 0.42 -2.28
C LEU A 111 -10.05 0.60 -2.41
N ILE A 112 -10.53 1.84 -2.52
CA ILE A 112 -11.97 2.12 -2.68
C ILE A 112 -12.48 1.55 -4.01
N LEU A 113 -11.74 1.76 -5.10
CA LEU A 113 -12.11 1.23 -6.41
C LEU A 113 -12.15 -0.29 -6.42
N GLU A 114 -11.14 -0.94 -5.81
CA GLU A 114 -11.07 -2.39 -5.70
C GLU A 114 -12.19 -2.97 -4.83
N LEU A 115 -12.47 -2.37 -3.69
CA LEU A 115 -13.60 -2.79 -2.85
C LEU A 115 -14.94 -2.65 -3.58
N ASN A 116 -15.13 -1.58 -4.33
CA ASN A 116 -16.35 -1.37 -5.13
C ASN A 116 -16.46 -2.42 -6.23
N HIS A 117 -15.36 -2.74 -6.91
CA HIS A 117 -15.30 -3.79 -7.93
C HIS A 117 -15.64 -5.17 -7.33
N LEU A 118 -15.03 -5.54 -6.21
CA LEU A 118 -15.32 -6.79 -5.50
C LEU A 118 -16.79 -6.87 -5.03
N TRP A 119 -17.34 -5.75 -4.57
CA TRP A 119 -18.75 -5.66 -4.18
C TRP A 119 -19.70 -5.91 -5.36
N HIS A 120 -19.40 -5.35 -6.52
CA HIS A 120 -20.19 -5.58 -7.74
C HIS A 120 -20.12 -7.04 -8.18
N LEU A 121 -18.97 -7.68 -8.12
CA LEU A 121 -18.81 -9.09 -8.44
C LEU A 121 -19.61 -9.99 -7.47
N TYR A 122 -19.56 -9.70 -6.18
CA TYR A 122 -20.34 -10.41 -5.18
C TYR A 122 -21.85 -10.29 -5.45
N LYS A 123 -22.33 -9.10 -5.71
CA LYS A 123 -23.75 -8.84 -6.00
C LYS A 123 -24.21 -9.56 -7.28
N HIS A 124 -23.38 -9.54 -8.31
CA HIS A 124 -23.69 -10.23 -9.57
C HIS A 124 -23.74 -11.77 -9.39
N ASN A 125 -22.80 -12.35 -8.66
CA ASN A 125 -22.81 -13.77 -8.34
C ASN A 125 -24.04 -14.17 -7.50
N SER A 126 -24.42 -13.37 -6.52
CA SER A 126 -25.63 -13.61 -5.72
C SER A 126 -26.90 -13.56 -6.57
N TRP A 127 -26.98 -12.67 -7.55
CA TRP A 127 -28.06 -12.61 -8.53
C TRP A 127 -28.09 -13.86 -9.42
N CYS A 128 -26.95 -14.34 -9.87
CA CYS A 128 -26.84 -15.54 -10.69
C CYS A 128 -27.32 -16.78 -9.92
N TYR A 129 -26.95 -16.93 -8.65
CA TYR A 129 -27.47 -17.99 -7.78
C TYR A 129 -28.98 -17.89 -7.58
N TYR A 130 -29.50 -16.71 -7.31
CA TYR A 130 -30.92 -16.47 -7.12
C TYR A 130 -31.74 -16.81 -8.37
N VAL A 131 -31.25 -16.42 -9.56
CA VAL A 131 -31.89 -16.72 -10.84
C VAL A 131 -31.86 -18.21 -11.15
N VAL A 132 -30.74 -18.91 -10.91
CA VAL A 132 -30.62 -20.35 -11.13
C VAL A 132 -31.55 -21.13 -10.20
N GLU A 133 -31.68 -20.72 -8.93
CA GLU A 133 -32.54 -21.38 -7.95
C GLU A 133 -34.04 -21.18 -8.22
N HIS A 134 -34.45 -19.99 -8.67
CA HIS A 134 -35.87 -19.65 -8.89
C HIS A 134 -36.35 -19.93 -10.31
N VAL A 135 -35.49 -19.80 -11.33
CA VAL A 135 -35.84 -20.07 -12.73
C VAL A 135 -35.65 -21.53 -13.07
N GLY A 136 -34.70 -22.23 -12.45
CA GLY A 136 -34.46 -23.65 -12.62
C GLY A 136 -35.64 -24.54 -12.14
N SER A 137 -36.45 -24.06 -11.19
CA SER A 137 -37.65 -24.75 -10.73
C SER A 137 -38.83 -24.68 -11.71
N HIS A 138 -38.77 -23.77 -12.72
CA HIS A 138 -39.82 -23.57 -13.74
C HIS A 138 -39.39 -23.90 -15.19
N GLY A 139 -38.30 -24.64 -15.38
CA GLY A 139 -37.99 -25.34 -16.62
C GLY A 139 -37.58 -24.47 -17.82
N VAL A 140 -37.04 -23.26 -17.60
CA VAL A 140 -36.50 -22.45 -18.70
C VAL A 140 -34.97 -22.31 -18.53
N PHE A 141 -34.23 -23.09 -19.32
CA PHE A 141 -32.78 -22.95 -19.48
C PHE A 141 -32.50 -21.74 -20.39
N VAL A 142 -32.12 -20.62 -19.81
CA VAL A 142 -31.49 -19.52 -20.55
C VAL A 142 -29.99 -19.56 -20.27
N VAL A 143 -29.24 -20.13 -21.22
CA VAL A 143 -27.76 -20.08 -21.22
C VAL A 143 -27.37 -18.73 -21.80
N PHE A 144 -26.82 -17.83 -20.96
CA PHE A 144 -26.09 -16.66 -21.42
C PHE A 144 -24.59 -16.94 -21.32
N PHE A 145 -23.92 -16.86 -22.49
CA PHE A 145 -22.47 -16.82 -22.64
C PHE A 145 -21.88 -15.51 -22.13
#